data_cdc64c4ecb3d19c335d150aad9dfcc3c
#
_entry.id   cdc64c4ecb3d19c335d150aad9dfcc3c
#
_cell.length_a   1.000
_cell.length_b   1.000
_cell.length_c   1.000
_cell.angle_alpha   90.00
_cell.angle_beta   90.00
_cell.angle_gamma   90.00
#
_symmetry.space_group_name_H-M   'P 1'
#
loop_
_entity.id
_entity.type
_entity.pdbx_description
1 polymer ?
#
loop_
_entity_poly.entity_id
_entity_poly.type
_entity_poly.pdbx_seq_one_letter_code
_entity_poly.pdbx_strand_id
1 'polypeptide(L)'
;MNLCADSSTGELALFQGQDGGSIPTSAHQFIVRPISKLTANRFIERHHYLGITPFLSTYRYGAYFGDLIYGAIAFGTPNATDISGLFSKNNQDGVLEIKRLAMTDSAPKNSESRFIAISVRLLRREYPLRLLVTYADSSLHVGTIYKASGFEYVGLTATKCDFWVNGKINQRGKVSHLDGKWVPRSQKHLFLKSFSP
;
A
#
# COMPACT_ATOMS: atom_id res chain seq x y z
N MET A 1 -7.31 -40.86 14.36
CA MET A 1 -7.13 -40.33 12.99
C MET A 1 -7.95 -39.08 12.87
N ASN A 2 -7.32 -37.92 13.08
CA ASN A 2 -7.99 -36.62 12.96
C ASN A 2 -7.61 -36.04 11.60
N LEU A 3 -8.58 -35.97 10.72
CA LEU A 3 -8.47 -35.25 9.45
C LEU A 3 -8.66 -33.76 9.73
N CYS A 4 -7.57 -33.00 9.73
CA CYS A 4 -7.64 -31.56 9.61
C CYS A 4 -8.07 -31.21 8.20
N ALA A 5 -9.25 -30.68 8.04
CA ALA A 5 -9.72 -30.12 6.77
C ALA A 5 -8.88 -28.89 6.41
N ASP A 6 -8.17 -29.00 5.31
CA ASP A 6 -7.39 -27.89 4.73
C ASP A 6 -8.35 -26.88 4.10
N SER A 7 -8.46 -25.71 4.75
CA SER A 7 -9.30 -24.59 4.29
C SER A 7 -8.64 -23.74 3.18
N SER A 8 -7.64 -24.26 2.51
CA SER A 8 -6.83 -23.52 1.51
C SER A 8 -7.46 -23.41 0.11
N THR A 9 -8.50 -24.20 -0.18
CA THR A 9 -9.09 -24.25 -1.52
C THR A 9 -10.08 -23.12 -1.85
N GLY A 10 -10.64 -22.45 -0.84
CA GLY A 10 -11.60 -21.33 -1.04
C GLY A 10 -10.97 -20.00 -1.49
N GLU A 11 -9.71 -19.74 -1.17
CA GLU A 11 -9.04 -18.48 -1.51
C GLU A 11 -8.56 -18.40 -2.97
N LEU A 12 -8.26 -19.51 -3.59
CA LEU A 12 -7.73 -19.54 -4.98
C LEU A 12 -8.81 -19.21 -6.04
N ALA A 13 -10.07 -19.47 -5.75
CA ALA A 13 -11.19 -19.18 -6.66
C ALA A 13 -11.50 -17.66 -6.77
N LEU A 14 -11.09 -16.86 -5.78
CA LEU A 14 -11.35 -15.41 -5.73
C LEU A 14 -10.47 -14.58 -6.67
N PHE A 15 -9.41 -15.16 -7.23
CA PHE A 15 -8.46 -14.48 -8.11
C PHE A 15 -8.67 -14.73 -9.61
N GLN A 16 -9.62 -15.56 -9.99
CA GLN A 16 -10.02 -15.71 -11.39
C GLN A 16 -11.04 -14.61 -11.76
N GLY A 17 -10.58 -13.35 -11.80
CA GLY A 17 -11.36 -12.22 -12.29
C GLY A 17 -11.53 -12.34 -13.81
N GLN A 18 -12.75 -12.36 -14.26
CA GLN A 18 -13.10 -12.18 -15.68
C GLN A 18 -12.71 -10.77 -16.09
N ASP A 19 -11.77 -10.65 -17.01
CA ASP A 19 -11.52 -9.42 -17.72
C ASP A 19 -12.77 -9.14 -18.58
N GLY A 20 -13.47 -8.04 -18.31
CA GLY A 20 -14.49 -7.49 -19.22
C GLY A 20 -15.97 -7.69 -18.85
N GLY A 21 -16.33 -7.97 -17.62
CA GLY A 21 -17.74 -7.99 -17.19
C GLY A 21 -18.26 -6.62 -16.76
N SER A 22 -19.38 -6.16 -17.33
CA SER A 22 -20.15 -5.03 -16.80
C SER A 22 -20.50 -5.27 -15.32
N ILE A 23 -20.24 -4.26 -14.46
CA ILE A 23 -20.58 -4.30 -13.04
C ILE A 23 -22.06 -4.61 -12.90
N PRO A 24 -22.47 -5.68 -12.18
CA PRO A 24 -23.87 -5.95 -11.94
C PRO A 24 -24.51 -4.77 -11.21
N THR A 25 -25.60 -4.23 -11.77
CA THR A 25 -26.31 -3.05 -11.24
C THR A 25 -27.07 -3.32 -9.94
N SER A 26 -27.04 -4.53 -9.41
CA SER A 26 -27.61 -4.85 -8.09
C SER A 26 -26.65 -4.34 -7.00
N ALA A 27 -27.17 -3.55 -6.07
CA ALA A 27 -26.52 -2.84 -4.98
C ALA A 27 -25.54 -3.71 -4.15
N HIS A 28 -24.41 -4.08 -4.71
CA HIS A 28 -23.36 -4.74 -3.97
C HIS A 28 -22.71 -3.73 -3.03
N GLN A 29 -22.89 -3.95 -1.75
CA GLN A 29 -22.34 -3.11 -0.70
C GLN A 29 -20.81 -3.10 -0.82
N PHE A 30 -20.21 -1.91 -0.83
CA PHE A 30 -18.76 -1.75 -0.72
C PHE A 30 -18.31 -2.08 0.69
N ILE A 31 -17.64 -3.19 0.88
CA ILE A 31 -17.19 -3.69 2.18
C ILE A 31 -15.66 -3.61 2.25
N VAL A 32 -15.15 -3.17 3.40
CA VAL A 32 -13.71 -3.21 3.70
C VAL A 32 -13.52 -4.08 4.95
N ARG A 33 -12.61 -5.05 4.84
CA ARG A 33 -12.31 -5.99 5.95
C ARG A 33 -10.82 -6.34 5.99
N PRO A 34 -10.29 -6.78 7.15
CA PRO A 34 -8.94 -7.31 7.23
C PRO A 34 -8.75 -8.50 6.30
N ILE A 35 -7.54 -8.61 5.73
CA ILE A 35 -7.15 -9.72 4.85
C ILE A 35 -5.80 -10.30 5.26
N SER A 36 -5.54 -11.54 4.86
CA SER A 36 -4.28 -12.22 5.11
C SER A 36 -3.12 -11.53 4.38
N LYS A 37 -1.88 -11.72 4.87
CA LYS A 37 -0.68 -11.24 4.18
C LYS A 37 -0.57 -11.84 2.78
N LEU A 38 -0.94 -13.11 2.64
CA LEU A 38 -0.89 -13.80 1.37
C LEU A 38 -1.86 -13.19 0.35
N THR A 39 -3.12 -12.97 0.76
CA THR A 39 -4.15 -12.33 -0.06
C THR A 39 -3.72 -10.92 -0.48
N ALA A 40 -3.25 -10.10 0.46
CA ALA A 40 -2.79 -8.75 0.17
C ALA A 40 -1.62 -8.74 -0.81
N ASN A 41 -0.60 -9.57 -0.57
CA ASN A 41 0.58 -9.61 -1.42
C ASN A 41 0.24 -10.06 -2.85
N ARG A 42 -0.54 -11.14 -3.02
CA ARG A 42 -0.96 -11.62 -4.35
C ARG A 42 -1.74 -10.55 -5.12
N PHE A 43 -2.67 -9.86 -4.44
CA PHE A 43 -3.44 -8.80 -5.08
C PHE A 43 -2.56 -7.62 -5.49
N ILE A 44 -1.70 -7.14 -4.58
CA ILE A 44 -0.80 -6.01 -4.84
C ILE A 44 0.21 -6.35 -5.93
N GLU A 45 0.77 -7.56 -5.92
CA GLU A 45 1.70 -8.04 -6.94
C GLU A 45 1.09 -8.00 -8.34
N ARG A 46 -0.19 -8.36 -8.46
CA ARG A 46 -0.92 -8.39 -9.74
C ARG A 46 -1.34 -7.00 -10.23
N HIS A 47 -1.72 -6.10 -9.33
CA HIS A 47 -2.41 -4.85 -9.68
C HIS A 47 -1.63 -3.57 -9.35
N HIS A 48 -0.49 -3.65 -8.64
CA HIS A 48 0.32 -2.47 -8.33
C HIS A 48 1.47 -2.33 -9.33
N TYR A 49 1.75 -1.11 -9.79
CA TYR A 49 2.79 -0.82 -10.78
C TYR A 49 4.22 -1.29 -10.39
N LEU A 50 4.51 -1.46 -9.11
CA LEU A 50 5.78 -2.00 -8.62
C LEU A 50 5.85 -3.54 -8.68
N GLY A 51 4.74 -4.24 -9.00
CA GLY A 51 4.69 -5.70 -9.09
C GLY A 51 5.25 -6.38 -7.84
N ILE A 52 6.14 -7.36 -8.02
CA ILE A 52 6.74 -8.23 -6.98
C ILE A 52 7.78 -7.49 -6.12
N THR A 53 7.60 -6.23 -5.77
CA THR A 53 8.55 -5.56 -4.89
C THR A 53 8.23 -5.85 -3.42
N PRO A 54 9.12 -6.55 -2.67
CA PRO A 54 8.89 -6.88 -1.27
C PRO A 54 8.66 -5.64 -0.41
N PHE A 55 7.72 -5.75 0.51
CA PHE A 55 7.45 -4.71 1.52
C PHE A 55 7.00 -5.33 2.84
N LEU A 56 7.26 -4.62 3.93
CA LEU A 56 6.81 -5.02 5.26
C LEU A 56 5.50 -4.30 5.60
N SER A 57 4.52 -5.07 6.05
CA SER A 57 3.23 -4.52 6.49
C SER A 57 2.73 -5.23 7.73
N THR A 58 2.07 -4.48 8.60
CA THR A 58 1.47 -5.00 9.84
C THR A 58 -0.04 -5.15 9.67
N TYR A 59 -0.70 -4.14 9.11
CA TYR A 59 -2.16 -4.11 8.91
C TYR A 59 -2.49 -4.14 7.43
N ARG A 60 -3.52 -4.90 7.05
CA ARG A 60 -3.92 -5.09 5.66
C ARG A 60 -5.42 -5.21 5.56
N TYR A 61 -6.00 -4.48 4.61
CA TYR A 61 -7.43 -4.52 4.34
C TYR A 61 -7.69 -4.77 2.86
N GLY A 62 -8.79 -5.46 2.57
CA GLY A 62 -9.31 -5.67 1.23
C GLY A 62 -10.63 -4.91 1.04
N ALA A 63 -10.81 -4.35 -0.15
CA ALA A 63 -12.07 -3.76 -0.59
C ALA A 63 -12.83 -4.76 -1.44
N TYR A 64 -14.11 -4.95 -1.14
CA TYR A 64 -14.99 -5.93 -1.77
C TYR A 64 -16.25 -5.27 -2.32
N PHE A 65 -16.72 -5.78 -3.45
CA PHE A 65 -18.08 -5.61 -3.95
C PHE A 65 -18.69 -7.02 -4.06
N GLY A 66 -19.66 -7.32 -3.19
CA GLY A 66 -20.08 -8.71 -2.97
C GLY A 66 -18.91 -9.55 -2.46
N ASP A 67 -18.66 -10.68 -3.11
CA ASP A 67 -17.58 -11.60 -2.72
C ASP A 67 -16.25 -11.35 -3.46
N LEU A 68 -16.26 -10.44 -4.43
CA LEU A 68 -15.07 -10.14 -5.23
C LEU A 68 -14.21 -9.06 -4.59
N ILE A 69 -12.89 -9.30 -4.54
CA ILE A 69 -11.92 -8.33 -4.08
C ILE A 69 -11.53 -7.38 -5.22
N TYR A 70 -11.68 -6.08 -4.99
CA TYR A 70 -11.36 -5.00 -5.94
C TYR A 70 -10.18 -4.14 -5.51
N GLY A 71 -9.73 -4.30 -4.28
CA GLY A 71 -8.60 -3.51 -3.79
C GLY A 71 -7.90 -4.13 -2.60
N ALA A 72 -6.62 -3.82 -2.44
CA ALA A 72 -5.84 -4.14 -1.26
C ALA A 72 -5.02 -2.93 -0.82
N ILE A 73 -5.01 -2.67 0.49
CA ILE A 73 -4.19 -1.64 1.12
C ILE A 73 -3.39 -2.27 2.26
N ALA A 74 -2.13 -1.84 2.39
CA ALA A 74 -1.21 -2.35 3.39
C ALA A 74 -0.54 -1.20 4.14
N PHE A 75 -0.54 -1.29 5.47
CA PHE A 75 0.08 -0.33 6.38
C PHE A 75 1.23 -0.99 7.14
N GLY A 76 2.27 -0.22 7.43
CA GLY A 76 3.43 -0.68 8.20
C GLY A 76 4.26 0.47 8.73
N THR A 77 5.31 0.17 9.49
CA THR A 77 6.24 1.18 10.00
C THR A 77 6.92 1.93 8.84
N PRO A 78 7.05 3.25 8.90
CA PRO A 78 7.75 4.03 7.89
C PRO A 78 9.19 3.54 7.67
N ASN A 79 9.63 3.46 6.41
CA ASN A 79 11.01 3.09 6.10
C ASN A 79 12.00 4.25 6.29
N ALA A 80 11.52 5.48 6.28
CA ALA A 80 12.33 6.67 6.44
C ALA A 80 12.44 7.01 7.93
N THR A 81 13.65 6.94 8.48
CA THR A 81 13.95 7.34 9.87
C THR A 81 13.63 8.80 10.14
N ASP A 82 13.72 9.65 9.11
CA ASP A 82 13.45 11.09 9.22
C ASP A 82 11.99 11.39 9.57
N ILE A 83 11.05 10.55 9.13
CA ILE A 83 9.62 10.73 9.38
C ILE A 83 9.20 10.12 10.70
N SER A 84 9.80 9.01 11.09
CA SER A 84 9.61 8.46 12.43
C SER A 84 10.15 9.39 13.52
N GLY A 85 11.15 10.23 13.19
CA GLY A 85 11.70 11.26 14.05
C GLY A 85 10.84 12.52 14.23
N LEU A 86 9.78 12.72 13.44
CA LEU A 86 8.89 13.88 13.56
C LEU A 86 8.15 13.95 14.90
N PHE A 87 7.98 12.82 15.60
CA PHE A 87 7.31 12.75 16.90
C PHE A 87 8.24 12.52 18.10
N SER A 88 9.46 12.28 17.91
CA SER A 88 10.66 12.13 18.72
C SER A 88 11.39 10.83 18.39
N LYS A 89 12.70 10.81 18.53
CA LYS A 89 13.54 9.62 18.28
C LYS A 89 13.12 8.42 19.16
N ASN A 90 12.45 8.68 20.26
CA ASN A 90 12.07 7.66 21.26
C ASN A 90 10.59 7.28 21.24
N ASN A 91 9.76 7.94 20.42
CA ASN A 91 8.32 7.66 20.39
C ASN A 91 7.79 7.62 18.95
N GLN A 92 8.04 6.50 18.28
CA GLN A 92 7.51 6.20 16.96
C GLN A 92 6.09 5.61 17.02
N ASP A 93 5.56 5.43 18.23
CA ASP A 93 4.21 4.90 18.43
C ASP A 93 3.17 5.83 17.80
N GLY A 94 2.22 5.25 17.14
CA GLY A 94 1.17 5.98 16.46
C GLY A 94 1.53 6.47 15.05
N VAL A 95 2.73 6.15 14.51
CA VAL A 95 3.13 6.51 13.15
C VAL A 95 3.13 5.30 12.24
N LEU A 96 2.35 5.35 11.17
CA LEU A 96 2.32 4.32 10.12
C LEU A 96 2.45 4.93 8.72
N GLU A 97 2.84 4.09 7.77
CA GLU A 97 2.93 4.42 6.36
C GLU A 97 1.96 3.53 5.56
N ILE A 98 1.24 4.10 4.60
CA ILE A 98 0.60 3.32 3.54
C ILE A 98 1.72 2.78 2.66
N LYS A 99 2.04 1.51 2.82
CA LYS A 99 3.12 0.84 2.08
C LYS A 99 2.74 0.56 0.65
N ARG A 100 1.49 0.13 0.46
CA ARG A 100 0.93 -0.18 -0.87
C ARG A 100 -0.56 0.06 -0.85
N LEU A 101 -1.06 0.55 -1.96
CA LEU A 101 -2.46 0.62 -2.30
C LEU A 101 -2.61 0.19 -3.76
N ALA A 102 -3.45 -0.77 -4.02
CA ALA A 102 -3.82 -1.18 -5.37
C ALA A 102 -5.33 -1.38 -5.44
N MET A 103 -5.92 -0.99 -6.55
CA MET A 103 -7.30 -1.32 -6.90
C MET A 103 -7.35 -1.77 -8.37
N THR A 104 -8.37 -2.53 -8.72
CA THR A 104 -8.63 -2.90 -10.12
C THR A 104 -9.19 -1.70 -10.87
N ASP A 105 -8.92 -1.61 -12.18
CA ASP A 105 -9.46 -0.56 -13.05
C ASP A 105 -10.99 -0.61 -13.19
N SER A 106 -11.57 -1.78 -12.92
CA SER A 106 -13.02 -1.99 -12.91
C SER A 106 -13.71 -1.49 -11.64
N ALA A 107 -12.98 -1.01 -10.64
CA ALA A 107 -13.57 -0.42 -9.44
C ALA A 107 -14.35 0.86 -9.77
N PRO A 108 -15.52 1.11 -9.15
CA PRO A 108 -16.26 2.33 -9.36
C PRO A 108 -15.44 3.58 -9.06
N LYS A 109 -15.74 4.68 -9.73
CA LYS A 109 -15.08 5.98 -9.51
C LYS A 109 -15.08 6.37 -8.03
N ASN A 110 -13.97 6.93 -7.55
CA ASN A 110 -13.73 7.35 -6.17
C ASN A 110 -13.65 6.19 -5.14
N SER A 111 -13.55 4.94 -5.60
CA SER A 111 -13.40 3.80 -4.70
C SER A 111 -12.11 3.85 -3.90
N GLU A 112 -11.01 4.38 -4.46
CA GLU A 112 -9.71 4.45 -3.77
C GLU A 112 -9.78 5.34 -2.54
N SER A 113 -10.30 6.57 -2.66
CA SER A 113 -10.41 7.50 -1.53
C SER A 113 -11.38 6.98 -0.46
N ARG A 114 -12.48 6.35 -0.87
CA ARG A 114 -13.42 5.68 0.02
C ARG A 114 -12.76 4.49 0.73
N PHE A 115 -11.97 3.70 0.01
CA PHE A 115 -11.24 2.56 0.56
C PHE A 115 -10.23 3.02 1.61
N ILE A 116 -9.42 4.06 1.31
CA ILE A 116 -8.49 4.66 2.27
C ILE A 116 -9.24 5.11 3.53
N ALA A 117 -10.34 5.86 3.38
CA ALA A 117 -11.07 6.42 4.51
C ALA A 117 -11.64 5.32 5.45
N ILE A 118 -12.21 4.25 4.89
CA ILE A 118 -12.76 3.14 5.67
C ILE A 118 -11.63 2.34 6.33
N SER A 119 -10.54 2.04 5.59
CA SER A 119 -9.38 1.31 6.11
C SER A 119 -8.72 2.05 7.28
N VAL A 120 -8.57 3.37 7.18
CA VAL A 120 -8.04 4.21 8.26
C VAL A 120 -8.97 4.18 9.48
N ARG A 121 -10.28 4.21 9.27
CA ARG A 121 -11.25 4.11 10.38
C ARG A 121 -11.16 2.77 11.11
N LEU A 122 -11.00 1.67 10.37
CA LEU A 122 -10.79 0.34 10.95
C LEU A 122 -9.46 0.27 11.69
N LEU A 123 -8.38 0.75 11.08
CA LEU A 123 -7.06 0.78 11.66
C LEU A 123 -7.03 1.53 13.01
N ARG A 124 -7.71 2.68 13.11
CA ARG A 124 -7.79 3.48 14.35
C ARG A 124 -8.52 2.78 15.49
N ARG A 125 -9.27 1.73 15.25
CA ARG A 125 -9.88 0.91 16.30
C ARG A 125 -8.90 -0.08 16.93
N GLU A 126 -7.85 -0.43 16.17
CA GLU A 126 -6.87 -1.44 16.55
C GLU A 126 -5.53 -0.83 16.97
N TYR A 127 -5.26 0.39 16.51
CA TYR A 127 -3.95 1.04 16.67
C TYR A 127 -4.11 2.54 16.99
N PRO A 128 -3.39 3.07 17.99
CA PRO A 128 -3.45 4.48 18.39
C PRO A 128 -2.75 5.37 17.34
N LEU A 129 -3.33 5.45 16.15
CA LEU A 129 -2.78 6.17 15.01
C LEU A 129 -2.80 7.67 15.25
N ARG A 130 -1.63 8.31 15.23
CA ARG A 130 -1.43 9.75 15.34
C ARG A 130 -1.01 10.41 14.02
N LEU A 131 -0.23 9.68 13.22
CA LEU A 131 0.23 10.15 11.92
C LEU A 131 0.19 9.02 10.90
N LEU A 132 -0.34 9.30 9.73
CA LEU A 132 -0.25 8.44 8.57
C LEU A 132 0.54 9.13 7.48
N VAL A 133 1.53 8.43 6.96
CA VAL A 133 2.44 8.91 5.93
C VAL A 133 2.17 8.13 4.64
N THR A 134 2.29 8.79 3.50
CA THR A 134 2.24 8.08 2.21
C THR A 134 3.03 8.81 1.14
N TYR A 135 3.39 8.08 0.10
CA TYR A 135 4.19 8.57 -1.01
C TYR A 135 3.54 8.22 -2.34
N ALA A 136 3.55 9.16 -3.28
CA ALA A 136 3.23 8.91 -4.67
C ALA A 136 4.49 9.14 -5.52
N ASP A 137 4.78 8.23 -6.43
CA ASP A 137 5.91 8.38 -7.36
C ASP A 137 5.63 9.54 -8.33
N SER A 138 6.50 10.55 -8.35
CA SER A 138 6.27 11.78 -9.13
C SER A 138 6.32 11.55 -10.64
N SER A 139 6.92 10.45 -11.10
CA SER A 139 6.95 10.08 -12.51
C SER A 139 5.65 9.45 -13.00
N LEU A 140 4.79 8.99 -12.08
CA LEU A 140 3.56 8.24 -12.41
C LEU A 140 2.30 8.92 -11.87
N HIS A 141 2.38 9.55 -10.69
CA HIS A 141 1.22 10.01 -9.95
C HIS A 141 1.45 11.36 -9.27
N VAL A 142 0.44 12.21 -9.27
CA VAL A 142 0.43 13.48 -8.51
C VAL A 142 -0.24 13.36 -7.13
N GLY A 143 -0.65 12.14 -6.74
CA GLY A 143 -1.23 11.86 -5.43
C GLY A 143 -2.67 12.37 -5.23
N THR A 144 -3.46 12.49 -6.29
CA THR A 144 -4.85 12.96 -6.24
C THR A 144 -5.71 12.21 -5.23
N ILE A 145 -5.56 10.88 -5.15
CA ILE A 145 -6.30 10.04 -4.21
C ILE A 145 -6.00 10.38 -2.74
N TYR A 146 -4.77 10.77 -2.42
CA TYR A 146 -4.39 11.16 -1.07
C TYR A 146 -4.96 12.53 -0.71
N LYS A 147 -4.91 13.50 -1.64
CA LYS A 147 -5.59 14.80 -1.46
C LYS A 147 -7.08 14.61 -1.25
N ALA A 148 -7.73 13.78 -2.08
CA ALA A 148 -9.16 13.45 -1.93
C ALA A 148 -9.49 12.70 -0.63
N SER A 149 -8.50 12.06 -0.01
CA SER A 149 -8.63 11.39 1.30
C SER A 149 -8.28 12.29 2.50
N GLY A 150 -8.05 13.58 2.25
CA GLY A 150 -7.75 14.57 3.30
C GLY A 150 -6.34 14.47 3.86
N PHE A 151 -5.36 14.08 3.02
CA PHE A 151 -3.96 14.20 3.34
C PHE A 151 -3.42 15.56 2.91
N GLU A 152 -2.55 16.12 3.72
CA GLU A 152 -1.79 17.34 3.43
C GLU A 152 -0.58 17.01 2.56
N TYR A 153 -0.36 17.78 1.52
CA TYR A 153 0.83 17.68 0.68
C TYR A 153 1.99 18.44 1.31
N VAL A 154 3.12 17.75 1.53
CA VAL A 154 4.30 18.33 2.17
C VAL A 154 5.33 18.81 1.15
N GLY A 155 5.45 18.12 0.01
CA GLY A 155 6.44 18.45 -1.01
C GLY A 155 7.03 17.20 -1.67
N LEU A 156 8.07 17.42 -2.48
CA LEU A 156 8.86 16.35 -3.06
C LEU A 156 9.95 15.89 -2.09
N THR A 157 10.20 14.60 -2.06
CA THR A 157 11.36 14.06 -1.33
C THR A 157 12.66 14.49 -1.98
N ALA A 158 13.77 14.45 -1.22
CA ALA A 158 15.10 14.68 -1.79
C ALA A 158 15.40 13.69 -2.93
N THR A 159 16.12 14.15 -3.93
CA THR A 159 16.62 13.29 -5.00
C THR A 159 17.57 12.25 -4.41
N LYS A 160 17.32 10.98 -4.72
CA LYS A 160 18.16 9.85 -4.30
C LYS A 160 18.59 9.08 -5.54
N CYS A 161 19.74 8.39 -5.43
CA CYS A 161 20.22 7.51 -6.49
C CYS A 161 20.22 6.07 -6.01
N ASP A 162 19.99 5.16 -6.93
CA ASP A 162 20.19 3.73 -6.72
C ASP A 162 21.45 3.29 -7.47
N PHE A 163 22.23 2.39 -6.88
CA PHE A 163 23.42 1.86 -7.52
C PHE A 163 23.04 0.66 -8.39
N TRP A 164 23.40 0.72 -9.66
CA TRP A 164 23.05 -0.28 -10.66
C TRP A 164 24.28 -1.05 -11.11
N VAL A 165 24.17 -2.39 -11.07
CA VAL A 165 25.18 -3.33 -11.57
C VAL A 165 24.50 -4.28 -12.55
N ASN A 166 25.02 -4.39 -13.75
CA ASN A 166 24.46 -5.28 -14.81
C ASN A 166 22.94 -5.09 -15.03
N GLY A 167 22.48 -3.82 -15.05
CA GLY A 167 21.06 -3.49 -15.28
C GLY A 167 20.13 -3.77 -14.11
N LYS A 168 20.64 -4.14 -12.93
CA LYS A 168 19.84 -4.40 -11.71
C LYS A 168 20.23 -3.45 -10.58
N ILE A 169 19.26 -3.05 -9.77
CA ILE A 169 19.48 -2.27 -8.57
C ILE A 169 20.21 -3.16 -7.54
N ASN A 170 21.34 -2.69 -7.04
CA ASN A 170 22.05 -3.32 -5.94
C ASN A 170 21.67 -2.66 -4.60
N GLN A 171 21.67 -3.45 -3.53
CA GLN A 171 21.32 -2.94 -2.19
C GLN A 171 22.36 -1.94 -1.70
N ARG A 172 21.88 -0.88 -1.04
CA ARG A 172 22.70 0.16 -0.44
C ARG A 172 23.67 -0.42 0.61
N GLY A 173 24.92 0.06 0.59
CA GLY A 173 25.91 -0.23 1.62
C GLY A 173 26.94 -1.33 1.29
N LYS A 174 26.85 -2.00 0.13
CA LYS A 174 27.81 -3.03 -0.31
C LYS A 174 28.33 -2.79 -1.73
N VAL A 175 28.55 -1.52 -2.10
CA VAL A 175 28.80 -1.16 -3.51
C VAL A 175 30.26 -0.78 -3.81
N SER A 176 31.12 -0.64 -2.79
CA SER A 176 32.50 -0.15 -2.96
C SER A 176 33.43 -1.04 -3.78
N HIS A 177 33.01 -2.28 -4.08
CA HIS A 177 33.82 -3.26 -4.82
C HIS A 177 33.20 -3.68 -6.15
N LEU A 178 32.06 -3.06 -6.56
CA LEU A 178 31.31 -3.47 -7.73
C LEU A 178 31.46 -2.42 -8.84
N ASP A 179 31.70 -2.89 -10.04
CA ASP A 179 31.62 -2.07 -11.25
C ASP A 179 30.14 -1.77 -11.55
N GLY A 180 29.74 -0.53 -11.40
CA GLY A 180 28.36 -0.09 -11.56
C GLY A 180 28.23 1.42 -11.60
N LYS A 181 27.00 1.91 -11.76
CA LYS A 181 26.71 3.33 -11.86
C LYS A 181 25.57 3.76 -10.93
N TRP A 182 25.68 4.98 -10.43
CA TRP A 182 24.58 5.64 -9.71
C TRP A 182 23.57 6.20 -10.71
N VAL A 183 22.32 5.79 -10.56
CA VAL A 183 21.21 6.21 -11.40
C VAL A 183 20.21 6.97 -10.53
N PRO A 184 19.86 8.23 -10.87
CA PRO A 184 18.82 8.96 -10.16
C PRO A 184 17.49 8.22 -10.26
N ARG A 185 16.77 8.15 -9.15
CA ARG A 185 15.39 7.64 -9.12
C ARG A 185 14.40 8.79 -9.03
N SER A 186 13.16 8.55 -9.43
CA SER A 186 12.08 9.52 -9.28
C SER A 186 11.96 10.00 -7.84
N GLN A 187 11.75 11.29 -7.67
CA GLN A 187 11.32 11.85 -6.39
C GLN A 187 9.90 11.35 -6.08
N LYS A 188 9.49 11.49 -4.84
CA LYS A 188 8.13 11.11 -4.43
C LYS A 188 7.42 12.31 -3.81
N HIS A 189 6.18 12.50 -4.18
CA HIS A 189 5.28 13.38 -3.47
C HIS A 189 5.00 12.80 -2.09
N LEU A 190 5.31 13.56 -1.04
CA LEU A 190 5.06 13.20 0.35
C LEU A 190 3.73 13.78 0.81
N PHE A 191 2.92 12.94 1.43
CA PHE A 191 1.64 13.32 2.03
C PHE A 191 1.57 12.85 3.46
N LEU A 192 0.99 13.66 4.32
CA LEU A 192 0.78 13.39 5.74
C LEU A 192 -0.69 13.55 6.11
N LYS A 193 -1.15 12.76 7.07
CA LYS A 193 -2.45 12.94 7.71
C LYS A 193 -2.31 12.73 9.21
N SER A 194 -2.55 13.79 9.97
CA SER A 194 -2.54 13.76 11.43
C SER A 194 -3.92 13.37 11.98
N PHE A 195 -3.92 12.80 13.17
CA PHE A 195 -5.11 12.40 13.90
C PHE A 195 -4.98 12.87 15.34
N SER A 196 -6.03 13.49 15.87
CA SER A 196 -6.11 13.78 17.29
C SER A 196 -6.16 12.46 18.09
N PRO A 197 -5.56 12.46 19.31
CA PRO A 197 -5.61 11.32 20.22
C PRO A 197 -7.04 10.86 20.51
#